data_7e0a4bed9ed9a411b92b313d290f9f97
#
_entry.id   7e0a4bed9ed9a411b92b313d290f9f97
#
_cell.length_a   1.000
_cell.length_b   1.000
_cell.length_c   1.000
_cell.angle_alpha   90.00
_cell.angle_beta   90.00
_cell.angle_gamma   90.00
#
_symmetry.space_group_name_H-M   'P 1'
#
loop_
_entity.id
_entity.type
_entity.pdbx_description
1 polymer ?
#
loop_
_entity_poly.entity_id
_entity_poly.type
_entity_poly.pdbx_seq_one_letter_code
_entity_poly.pdbx_strand_id
1 'polypeptide(L)'
;NMRTADHMNLSRYIMDHMYAGASKLQKAAFIFGSIEPDINMLTYFRGSIHGEEKLRGHNYENVMKYMEKLTKKLEKGGMGTVRQSFLLGKLVHYVADSFTYPHNSIFPENLREHCQYETELHDYVNQMISSDNVNLDSIDDGIDIVEYLEEIHYRYVSEALGCENDYRHITHAISVVTERFWQTESVSVPSMRDVAIACKEHIPVTANVSMAAAGNAGMEPTGVA
;
A
#
# COMPACT_ATOMS: atom_id res chain seq x y z
N ASN A 1 -2.05 18.69 -12.20
CA ASN A 1 -1.90 17.34 -11.63
C ASN A 1 -0.60 16.75 -12.10
N MET A 2 0.04 16.01 -11.23
CA MET A 2 0.94 15.00 -11.75
C MET A 2 0.16 14.15 -12.76
N ARG A 3 0.70 13.87 -13.94
CA ARG A 3 -0.07 13.13 -14.96
C ARG A 3 -0.36 11.72 -14.49
N THR A 4 -1.51 11.16 -14.86
CA THR A 4 -1.87 9.74 -14.57
C THR A 4 -0.76 8.76 -14.94
N ALA A 5 -0.03 9.04 -16.03
CA ALA A 5 1.13 8.24 -16.45
C ALA A 5 2.28 8.27 -15.45
N ASP A 6 2.50 9.40 -14.76
CA ASP A 6 3.57 9.56 -13.79
C ASP A 6 3.26 8.82 -12.50
N HIS A 7 2.00 8.92 -12.02
CA HIS A 7 1.51 8.09 -10.91
C HIS A 7 1.69 6.61 -11.20
N MET A 8 1.37 6.18 -12.42
CA MET A 8 1.52 4.79 -12.83
C MET A 8 3.00 4.35 -12.87
N ASN A 9 3.87 5.16 -13.48
CA ASN A 9 5.30 4.84 -13.63
C ASN A 9 6.01 4.80 -12.27
N LEU A 10 5.75 5.78 -11.43
CA LEU A 10 6.31 5.84 -10.08
C LEU A 10 5.82 4.67 -9.21
N SER A 11 4.53 4.33 -9.30
CA SER A 11 3.95 3.19 -8.59
C SER A 11 4.54 1.85 -9.05
N ARG A 12 4.81 1.68 -10.34
CA ARG A 12 5.51 0.51 -10.87
C ARG A 12 6.92 0.43 -10.33
N TYR A 13 7.64 1.54 -10.37
CA TYR A 13 9.00 1.61 -9.85
C TYR A 13 9.05 1.16 -8.38
N ILE A 14 8.18 1.72 -7.53
CA ILE A 14 8.07 1.35 -6.11
C ILE A 14 7.80 -0.15 -5.96
N MET A 15 6.83 -0.71 -6.71
CA MET A 15 6.47 -2.12 -6.60
C MET A 15 7.58 -3.07 -7.05
N ASP A 16 8.39 -2.66 -7.99
CA ASP A 16 9.46 -3.50 -8.50
C ASP A 16 10.73 -3.43 -7.65
N HIS A 17 11.03 -2.29 -7.05
CA HIS A 17 12.27 -2.08 -6.30
C HIS A 17 12.10 -2.30 -4.78
N MET A 18 11.01 -1.86 -4.18
CA MET A 18 10.79 -2.02 -2.74
C MET A 18 10.01 -3.31 -2.39
N TYR A 19 9.11 -3.76 -3.27
CA TYR A 19 8.14 -4.82 -2.97
C TYR A 19 8.14 -5.94 -4.01
N ALA A 20 9.32 -6.37 -4.42
CA ALA A 20 9.51 -7.42 -5.42
C ALA A 20 8.75 -8.72 -5.06
N GLY A 21 8.63 -9.05 -3.76
CA GLY A 21 7.88 -10.21 -3.26
C GLY A 21 6.36 -10.11 -3.28
N ALA A 22 5.80 -8.94 -3.61
CA ALA A 22 4.35 -8.76 -3.70
C ALA A 22 3.74 -9.62 -4.81
N SER A 23 2.55 -10.16 -4.56
CA SER A 23 1.82 -10.92 -5.59
C SER A 23 1.44 -10.01 -6.77
N LYS A 24 1.25 -10.61 -7.95
CA LYS A 24 0.81 -9.88 -9.16
C LYS A 24 -0.49 -9.11 -8.93
N LEU A 25 -1.42 -9.65 -8.13
CA LEU A 25 -2.69 -9.01 -7.80
C LEU A 25 -2.50 -7.80 -6.88
N GLN A 26 -1.61 -7.90 -5.90
CA GLN A 26 -1.27 -6.78 -5.02
C GLN A 26 -0.61 -5.65 -5.80
N LYS A 27 0.38 -5.95 -6.64
CA LYS A 27 1.02 -4.97 -7.53
C LYS A 27 0.01 -4.29 -8.45
N ALA A 28 -0.84 -5.06 -9.12
CA ALA A 28 -1.88 -4.52 -9.98
C ALA A 28 -2.89 -3.64 -9.22
N ALA A 29 -3.30 -4.06 -8.02
CA ALA A 29 -4.22 -3.30 -7.19
C ALA A 29 -3.59 -1.97 -6.69
N PHE A 30 -2.32 -1.98 -6.30
CA PHE A 30 -1.61 -0.77 -5.91
C PHE A 30 -1.50 0.22 -7.07
N ILE A 31 -1.03 -0.24 -8.24
CA ILE A 31 -0.92 0.59 -9.44
C ILE A 31 -2.29 1.12 -9.87
N PHE A 32 -3.34 0.28 -9.86
CA PHE A 32 -4.68 0.74 -10.16
C PHE A 32 -5.19 1.76 -9.14
N GLY A 33 -4.92 1.54 -7.86
CA GLY A 33 -5.25 2.49 -6.79
C GLY A 33 -4.59 3.86 -7.01
N SER A 34 -3.34 3.89 -7.49
CA SER A 34 -2.60 5.13 -7.71
C SER A 34 -3.08 5.95 -8.92
N ILE A 35 -3.84 5.36 -9.83
CA ILE A 35 -4.40 6.07 -10.99
C ILE A 35 -5.93 6.26 -10.90
N GLU A 36 -6.62 5.53 -10.01
CA GLU A 36 -8.08 5.58 -9.91
C GLU A 36 -8.60 6.99 -9.61
N PRO A 37 -7.96 7.81 -8.76
CA PRO A 37 -8.45 9.17 -8.53
C PRO A 37 -8.51 10.03 -9.79
N ASP A 38 -7.58 9.91 -10.71
CA ASP A 38 -7.57 10.68 -11.96
C ASP A 38 -8.67 10.25 -12.94
N ILE A 39 -8.94 8.94 -13.01
CA ILE A 39 -9.96 8.39 -13.93
C ILE A 39 -11.38 8.46 -13.35
N ASN A 40 -11.50 8.65 -12.05
CA ASN A 40 -12.78 8.75 -11.36
C ASN A 40 -13.20 10.21 -11.18
N MET A 41 -13.97 10.71 -12.12
CA MET A 41 -14.43 12.11 -12.15
C MET A 41 -15.05 12.61 -10.83
N LEU A 42 -15.61 11.72 -9.99
CA LEU A 42 -16.22 12.10 -8.71
C LEU A 42 -15.18 12.57 -7.68
N THR A 43 -13.91 12.22 -7.86
CA THR A 43 -12.84 12.63 -6.94
C THR A 43 -12.57 14.14 -7.02
N TYR A 44 -12.78 14.75 -8.18
CA TYR A 44 -12.61 16.19 -8.38
C TYR A 44 -13.61 17.05 -7.61
N PHE A 45 -14.72 16.46 -7.14
CA PHE A 45 -15.72 17.15 -6.31
C PHE A 45 -15.46 17.02 -4.80
N ARG A 46 -14.31 16.49 -4.39
CA ARG A 46 -13.94 16.43 -2.97
C ARG A 46 -13.72 17.85 -2.43
N GLY A 47 -14.13 18.05 -1.18
CA GLY A 47 -14.02 19.34 -0.49
C GLY A 47 -15.23 20.24 -0.73
N SER A 48 -15.56 20.59 -1.96
CA SER A 48 -16.75 21.41 -2.25
C SER A 48 -17.41 21.01 -3.57
N ILE A 49 -18.73 20.87 -3.52
CA ILE A 49 -19.57 20.67 -4.71
C ILE A 49 -19.99 22.03 -5.30
N HIS A 50 -19.93 23.10 -4.51
CA HIS A 50 -20.42 24.45 -4.85
C HIS A 50 -19.34 25.51 -4.64
N GLY A 51 -19.35 26.57 -5.47
CA GLY A 51 -18.46 27.70 -5.33
C GLY A 51 -17.14 27.62 -6.09
N GLU A 52 -16.18 28.44 -5.71
CA GLU A 52 -14.86 28.57 -6.35
C GLU A 52 -13.98 27.35 -6.17
N GLU A 53 -14.20 26.56 -5.11
CA GLU A 53 -13.49 25.31 -4.81
C GLU A 53 -13.95 24.12 -5.67
N LYS A 54 -14.86 24.33 -6.60
CA LYS A 54 -15.37 23.28 -7.48
C LYS A 54 -14.25 22.76 -8.40
N LEU A 55 -14.17 21.44 -8.51
CA LEU A 55 -13.15 20.72 -9.30
C LEU A 55 -11.72 20.77 -8.74
N ARG A 56 -11.51 21.22 -7.50
CA ARG A 56 -10.22 21.23 -6.83
C ARG A 56 -10.06 20.05 -5.84
N GLY A 57 -10.71 18.94 -6.15
CA GLY A 57 -10.74 17.78 -5.25
C GLY A 57 -9.39 17.10 -4.99
N HIS A 58 -8.35 17.45 -5.76
CA HIS A 58 -6.99 16.96 -5.59
C HIS A 58 -6.07 17.96 -4.88
N ASN A 59 -6.51 19.19 -4.64
CA ASN A 59 -5.72 20.16 -3.89
C ASN A 59 -5.52 19.71 -2.45
N TYR A 60 -4.38 20.05 -1.89
CA TYR A 60 -3.94 19.62 -0.54
C TYR A 60 -5.02 19.87 0.52
N GLU A 61 -5.56 21.07 0.60
CA GLU A 61 -6.56 21.46 1.60
C GLU A 61 -7.84 20.61 1.53
N ASN A 62 -8.21 20.19 0.31
CA ASN A 62 -9.43 19.42 0.06
C ASN A 62 -9.24 17.91 0.30
N VAL A 63 -8.01 17.40 0.13
CA VAL A 63 -7.77 15.96 0.25
C VAL A 63 -7.30 15.52 1.63
N MET A 64 -6.80 16.41 2.49
CA MET A 64 -6.27 16.07 3.82
C MET A 64 -7.21 15.18 4.64
N LYS A 65 -8.47 15.58 4.78
CA LYS A 65 -9.48 14.77 5.50
C LYS A 65 -9.73 13.41 4.86
N TYR A 66 -9.50 13.30 3.56
CA TYR A 66 -9.65 12.02 2.87
C TYR A 66 -8.42 11.15 3.04
N MET A 67 -7.22 11.72 3.00
CA MET A 67 -5.98 11.01 3.31
C MET A 67 -6.03 10.44 4.74
N GLU A 68 -6.47 11.24 5.71
CA GLU A 68 -6.71 10.76 7.09
C GLU A 68 -7.68 9.56 7.15
N LYS A 69 -8.77 9.59 6.36
CA LYS A 69 -9.70 8.45 6.27
C LYS A 69 -9.07 7.21 5.63
N LEU A 70 -8.21 7.39 4.64
CA LEU A 70 -7.48 6.30 4.00
C LEU A 70 -6.47 5.69 4.98
N THR A 71 -5.70 6.53 5.68
CA THR A 71 -4.75 6.12 6.72
C THR A 71 -5.43 5.28 7.80
N LYS A 72 -6.55 5.77 8.38
CA LYS A 72 -7.33 5.03 9.37
C LYS A 72 -7.89 3.69 8.85
N LYS A 73 -8.19 3.58 7.54
CA LYS A 73 -8.62 2.31 6.93
C LYS A 73 -7.46 1.35 6.73
N LEU A 74 -6.28 1.87 6.41
CA LEU A 74 -5.05 1.09 6.27
C LEU A 74 -4.62 0.53 7.64
N GLU A 75 -4.65 1.33 8.70
CA GLU A 75 -4.34 0.91 10.06
C GLU A 75 -5.28 -0.18 10.60
N LYS A 76 -6.58 -0.10 10.27
CA LYS A 76 -7.59 -1.06 10.72
C LYS A 76 -7.68 -2.32 9.87
N GLY A 77 -7.09 -2.31 8.70
CA GLY A 77 -7.22 -3.42 7.76
C GLY A 77 -6.18 -4.50 8.00
N GLY A 78 -6.47 -5.73 7.52
CA GLY A 78 -5.48 -6.81 7.46
C GLY A 78 -4.42 -6.49 6.43
N MET A 79 -3.16 -6.57 6.83
CA MET A 79 -2.02 -6.32 5.96
C MET A 79 -1.89 -7.34 4.84
N GLY A 80 -1.25 -6.97 3.75
CA GLY A 80 -0.96 -7.89 2.63
C GLY A 80 -2.18 -8.24 1.75
N THR A 81 -3.34 -7.64 1.96
CA THR A 81 -4.51 -7.92 1.11
C THR A 81 -4.53 -7.06 -0.16
N VAL A 82 -5.12 -7.59 -1.24
CA VAL A 82 -5.34 -6.85 -2.50
C VAL A 82 -6.10 -5.53 -2.26
N ARG A 83 -7.07 -5.55 -1.34
CA ARG A 83 -7.83 -4.34 -0.95
C ARG A 83 -6.95 -3.29 -0.28
N GLN A 84 -6.03 -3.71 0.59
CA GLN A 84 -5.10 -2.79 1.24
C GLN A 84 -4.11 -2.20 0.23
N SER A 85 -3.59 -3.01 -0.69
CA SER A 85 -2.75 -2.52 -1.77
C SER A 85 -3.45 -1.45 -2.61
N PHE A 86 -4.73 -1.65 -2.94
CA PHE A 86 -5.52 -0.65 -3.66
C PHE A 86 -5.71 0.64 -2.84
N LEU A 87 -6.04 0.55 -1.55
CA LEU A 87 -6.21 1.72 -0.68
C LEU A 87 -4.89 2.47 -0.49
N LEU A 88 -3.78 1.75 -0.37
CA LEU A 88 -2.45 2.34 -0.29
C LEU A 88 -2.07 3.06 -1.59
N GLY A 89 -2.35 2.46 -2.75
CA GLY A 89 -2.17 3.15 -4.03
C GLY A 89 -2.95 4.46 -4.10
N LYS A 90 -4.20 4.48 -3.63
CA LYS A 90 -4.99 5.74 -3.54
C LYS A 90 -4.38 6.76 -2.61
N LEU A 91 -3.84 6.35 -1.47
CA LEU A 91 -3.17 7.26 -0.55
C LEU A 91 -1.90 7.83 -1.20
N VAL A 92 -1.10 7.00 -1.84
CA VAL A 92 0.11 7.40 -2.58
C VAL A 92 -0.20 8.43 -3.67
N HIS A 93 -1.32 8.26 -4.42
CA HIS A 93 -1.75 9.25 -5.40
C HIS A 93 -1.93 10.65 -4.77
N TYR A 94 -2.77 10.74 -3.72
CA TYR A 94 -3.04 12.04 -3.08
C TYR A 94 -1.83 12.62 -2.37
N VAL A 95 -0.96 11.78 -1.82
CA VAL A 95 0.32 12.22 -1.25
C VAL A 95 1.19 12.81 -2.34
N ALA A 96 1.34 12.16 -3.50
CA ALA A 96 2.13 12.70 -4.61
C ALA A 96 1.58 14.05 -5.10
N ASP A 97 0.26 14.14 -5.29
CA ASP A 97 -0.38 15.39 -5.70
C ASP A 97 -0.16 16.53 -4.67
N SER A 98 -0.19 16.22 -3.38
CA SER A 98 0.02 17.20 -2.30
C SER A 98 1.39 17.89 -2.37
N PHE A 99 2.38 17.23 -2.91
CA PHE A 99 3.73 17.77 -3.12
C PHE A 99 3.99 18.20 -4.58
N THR A 100 2.93 18.52 -5.31
CA THR A 100 2.99 19.07 -6.65
C THR A 100 2.55 20.53 -6.65
N TYR A 101 3.39 21.45 -7.11
CA TYR A 101 3.16 22.88 -6.99
C TYR A 101 1.78 23.37 -7.43
N PRO A 102 1.22 22.92 -8.59
CA PRO A 102 -0.12 23.33 -9.01
C PRO A 102 -1.28 22.91 -8.09
N HIS A 103 -1.05 22.01 -7.12
CA HIS A 103 -2.05 21.55 -6.18
C HIS A 103 -2.07 22.30 -4.84
N ASN A 104 -1.28 23.35 -4.76
CA ASN A 104 -1.12 24.13 -3.54
C ASN A 104 -1.67 25.55 -3.72
N SER A 105 -2.18 26.15 -2.65
CA SER A 105 -2.74 27.50 -2.64
C SER A 105 -1.75 28.60 -3.03
N ILE A 106 -0.45 28.30 -2.99
CA ILE A 106 0.63 29.18 -3.44
C ILE A 106 0.77 29.26 -4.96
N PHE A 107 0.08 28.41 -5.73
CA PHE A 107 0.11 28.43 -7.18
C PHE A 107 -0.74 29.58 -7.73
N PRO A 108 -0.21 30.45 -8.60
CA PRO A 108 -1.02 31.48 -9.26
C PRO A 108 -1.97 30.82 -10.26
N GLU A 109 -3.25 30.88 -10.05
CA GLU A 109 -4.34 30.16 -10.76
C GLU A 109 -4.39 30.43 -12.29
N ASN A 110 -3.30 30.14 -12.99
CA ASN A 110 -3.16 30.29 -14.43
C ASN A 110 -3.13 28.90 -15.11
N LEU A 111 -4.21 28.56 -15.82
CA LEU A 111 -4.35 27.26 -16.50
C LEU A 111 -3.20 26.97 -17.47
N ARG A 112 -2.66 27.97 -18.16
CA ARG A 112 -1.54 27.79 -19.10
C ARG A 112 -0.26 27.42 -18.35
N GLU A 113 0.04 28.11 -17.26
CA GLU A 113 1.20 27.82 -16.42
C GLU A 113 1.06 26.46 -15.75
N HIS A 114 -0.16 26.12 -15.33
CA HIS A 114 -0.48 24.79 -14.80
C HIS A 114 -0.12 23.67 -15.81
N CYS A 115 -0.64 23.75 -17.04
CA CYS A 115 -0.36 22.74 -18.06
C CYS A 115 1.13 22.68 -18.48
N GLN A 116 1.80 23.83 -18.48
CA GLN A 116 3.23 23.89 -18.76
C GLN A 116 4.01 23.20 -17.65
N TYR A 117 3.73 23.53 -16.39
CA TYR A 117 4.38 22.93 -15.24
C TYR A 117 4.18 21.41 -15.18
N GLU A 118 2.97 20.93 -15.44
CA GLU A 118 2.70 19.49 -15.54
C GLU A 118 3.54 18.78 -16.62
N THR A 119 3.84 19.48 -17.71
CA THR A 119 4.68 18.95 -18.76
C THR A 119 6.13 18.86 -18.31
N GLU A 120 6.64 19.92 -17.69
CA GLU A 120 8.01 19.99 -17.16
C GLU A 120 8.22 18.94 -16.05
N LEU A 121 7.26 18.80 -15.15
CA LEU A 121 7.31 17.77 -14.09
C LEU A 121 7.27 16.36 -14.66
N HIS A 122 6.43 16.12 -15.69
CA HIS A 122 6.36 14.83 -16.38
C HIS A 122 7.73 14.45 -16.98
N ASP A 123 8.36 15.35 -17.69
CA ASP A 123 9.66 15.10 -18.31
C ASP A 123 10.73 14.82 -17.24
N TYR A 124 10.72 15.60 -16.14
CA TYR A 124 11.63 15.43 -15.02
C TYR A 124 11.45 14.08 -14.31
N VAL A 125 10.21 13.70 -13.95
CA VAL A 125 9.91 12.41 -13.31
C VAL A 125 10.37 11.24 -14.17
N ASN A 126 10.07 11.26 -15.48
CA ASN A 126 10.49 10.19 -16.39
C ASN A 126 12.02 10.12 -16.55
N GLN A 127 12.72 11.25 -16.59
CA GLN A 127 14.18 11.28 -16.60
C GLN A 127 14.75 10.63 -15.34
N MET A 128 14.23 10.97 -14.15
CA MET A 128 14.71 10.46 -12.87
C MET A 128 14.45 8.95 -12.72
N ILE A 129 13.26 8.47 -13.11
CA ILE A 129 12.93 7.04 -13.11
C ILE A 129 13.84 6.28 -14.08
N SER A 130 14.06 6.82 -15.30
CA SER A 130 14.88 6.17 -16.33
C SER A 130 16.35 6.09 -15.95
N SER A 131 16.85 7.03 -15.15
CA SER A 131 18.22 7.05 -14.65
C SER A 131 18.41 6.28 -13.34
N ASP A 132 17.36 5.61 -12.84
CA ASP A 132 17.34 4.89 -11.54
C ASP A 132 17.70 5.81 -10.36
N ASN A 133 17.34 7.09 -10.47
CA ASN A 133 17.63 8.10 -9.46
C ASN A 133 16.37 8.44 -8.65
N VAL A 134 15.74 7.40 -8.11
CA VAL A 134 14.60 7.53 -7.18
C VAL A 134 15.12 7.31 -5.77
N ASN A 135 15.13 8.36 -4.98
CA ASN A 135 15.51 8.25 -3.57
C ASN A 135 14.30 7.75 -2.77
N LEU A 136 14.44 6.56 -2.19
CA LEU A 136 13.42 5.94 -1.37
C LEU A 136 13.95 5.87 0.07
N ASP A 137 13.46 6.79 0.89
CA ASP A 137 13.87 6.91 2.29
C ASP A 137 13.09 5.96 3.19
N SER A 138 13.72 5.48 4.26
CA SER A 138 13.07 4.72 5.33
C SER A 138 12.90 5.57 6.59
N ILE A 139 11.87 5.31 7.36
CA ILE A 139 11.58 6.01 8.62
C ILE A 139 11.34 5.02 9.75
N ASP A 140 11.60 5.50 10.97
CA ASP A 140 11.36 4.75 12.21
C ASP A 140 9.88 4.37 12.40
N ASP A 141 9.64 3.16 12.89
CA ASP A 141 8.33 2.66 13.28
C ASP A 141 7.70 3.53 14.38
N GLY A 142 6.44 3.90 14.19
CA GLY A 142 5.63 4.58 15.23
C GLY A 142 5.25 6.04 14.95
N ILE A 143 5.60 6.58 13.79
CA ILE A 143 5.22 7.94 13.39
C ILE A 143 3.73 7.97 12.99
N ASP A 144 2.98 8.98 13.49
CA ASP A 144 1.67 9.31 12.93
C ASP A 144 1.86 9.88 11.53
N ILE A 145 1.38 9.14 10.54
CA ILE A 145 1.57 9.49 9.11
C ILE A 145 0.88 10.80 8.74
N VAL A 146 -0.26 11.10 9.35
CA VAL A 146 -1.00 12.33 9.03
C VAL A 146 -0.24 13.55 9.55
N GLU A 147 0.17 13.52 10.80
CA GLU A 147 0.98 14.58 11.43
C GLU A 147 2.30 14.77 10.68
N TYR A 148 2.94 13.68 10.32
CA TYR A 148 4.18 13.72 9.54
C TYR A 148 4.00 14.34 8.16
N LEU A 149 2.95 13.98 7.42
CA LEU A 149 2.66 14.57 6.11
C LEU A 149 2.36 16.07 6.22
N GLU A 150 1.68 16.51 7.28
CA GLU A 150 1.44 17.93 7.55
C GLU A 150 2.76 18.68 7.79
N GLU A 151 3.66 18.12 8.60
CA GLU A 151 4.96 18.72 8.90
C GLU A 151 5.84 18.86 7.65
N ILE A 152 5.98 17.79 6.86
CA ILE A 152 6.80 17.85 5.65
C ILE A 152 6.18 18.73 4.57
N HIS A 153 4.85 18.80 4.50
CA HIS A 153 4.16 19.69 3.59
C HIS A 153 4.38 21.17 3.94
N TYR A 154 4.37 21.52 5.24
CA TYR A 154 4.71 22.86 5.69
C TYR A 154 6.14 23.27 5.26
N ARG A 155 7.09 22.34 5.37
CA ARG A 155 8.46 22.55 4.86
C ARG A 155 8.48 22.74 3.35
N TYR A 156 7.80 21.85 2.62
CA TYR A 156 7.72 21.90 1.16
C TYR A 156 7.25 23.26 0.63
N VAL A 157 6.16 23.81 1.17
CA VAL A 157 5.62 25.09 0.70
C VAL A 157 6.50 26.30 1.09
N SER A 158 7.42 26.14 2.04
CA SER A 158 8.38 27.16 2.45
C SER A 158 9.71 27.14 1.69
N GLU A 159 9.94 26.10 0.89
CA GLU A 159 11.17 25.94 0.10
C GLU A 159 11.05 26.52 -1.32
N ALA A 160 12.15 26.50 -2.07
CA ALA A 160 12.16 26.95 -3.46
C ALA A 160 11.30 26.01 -4.32
N LEU A 161 10.36 26.60 -5.07
CA LEU A 161 9.45 25.86 -5.96
C LEU A 161 10.18 25.37 -7.22
N GLY A 162 9.72 24.26 -7.77
CA GLY A 162 10.25 23.68 -9.01
C GLY A 162 10.17 22.17 -9.05
N CYS A 163 10.29 21.59 -10.25
CA CYS A 163 10.13 20.15 -10.49
C CYS A 163 11.10 19.29 -9.67
N GLU A 164 12.32 19.76 -9.41
CA GLU A 164 13.28 19.06 -8.56
C GLU A 164 12.80 18.99 -7.10
N ASN A 165 12.29 20.11 -6.57
CA ASN A 165 11.76 20.16 -5.22
C ASN A 165 10.51 19.29 -5.08
N ASP A 166 9.57 19.41 -6.03
CA ASP A 166 8.38 18.56 -6.07
C ASP A 166 8.77 17.08 -6.08
N TYR A 167 9.64 16.68 -7.00
CA TYR A 167 10.06 15.29 -7.13
C TYR A 167 10.72 14.75 -5.85
N ARG A 168 11.59 15.52 -5.22
CA ARG A 168 12.25 15.14 -3.97
C ARG A 168 11.23 14.90 -2.85
N HIS A 169 10.27 15.82 -2.68
CA HIS A 169 9.23 15.67 -1.66
C HIS A 169 8.23 14.56 -2.00
N ILE A 170 7.85 14.41 -3.27
CA ILE A 170 6.99 13.31 -3.73
C ILE A 170 7.63 11.95 -3.38
N THR A 171 8.87 11.72 -3.82
CA THR A 171 9.53 10.42 -3.62
C THR A 171 9.75 10.12 -2.15
N HIS A 172 10.16 11.12 -1.37
CA HIS A 172 10.30 10.99 0.07
C HIS A 172 8.97 10.65 0.76
N ALA A 173 7.92 11.43 0.53
CA ALA A 173 6.63 11.23 1.19
C ALA A 173 5.97 9.89 0.82
N ILE A 174 6.03 9.49 -0.46
CA ILE A 174 5.44 8.21 -0.90
C ILE A 174 6.24 7.01 -0.39
N SER A 175 7.58 7.08 -0.29
CA SER A 175 8.38 5.99 0.27
C SER A 175 8.03 5.74 1.73
N VAL A 176 7.94 6.81 2.52
CA VAL A 176 7.54 6.75 3.94
C VAL A 176 6.17 6.13 4.12
N VAL A 177 5.17 6.64 3.37
CA VAL A 177 3.79 6.13 3.45
C VAL A 177 3.73 4.67 3.00
N THR A 178 4.47 4.32 1.96
CA THR A 178 4.45 2.97 1.43
C THR A 178 5.15 2.01 2.40
N GLU A 179 6.27 2.37 2.97
CA GLU A 179 6.97 1.56 3.97
C GLU A 179 6.08 1.34 5.21
N ARG A 180 5.43 2.39 5.71
CA ARG A 180 4.56 2.31 6.89
C ARG A 180 3.40 1.34 6.72
N PHE A 181 2.80 1.27 5.55
CA PHE A 181 1.58 0.48 5.30
C PHE A 181 1.79 -0.76 4.44
N TRP A 182 2.93 -0.89 3.79
CA TRP A 182 3.31 -2.09 3.08
C TRP A 182 4.12 -3.00 4.00
N GLN A 183 3.51 -3.58 4.99
CA GLN A 183 4.16 -4.67 5.68
C GLN A 183 3.94 -5.94 4.85
N THR A 184 5.00 -6.46 4.30
CA THR A 184 5.00 -7.86 3.93
C THR A 184 4.71 -8.62 5.21
N GLU A 185 3.66 -9.46 5.23
CA GLU A 185 3.66 -10.53 6.21
C GLU A 185 5.05 -11.19 6.09
N SER A 186 5.88 -11.00 7.08
CA SER A 186 6.91 -11.98 7.34
C SER A 186 6.09 -13.24 7.57
N VAL A 187 5.99 -14.10 6.56
CA VAL A 187 5.56 -15.48 6.74
C VAL A 187 6.57 -15.99 7.74
N SER A 188 6.22 -15.92 9.02
CA SER A 188 6.92 -16.64 10.05
C SER A 188 6.75 -18.09 9.61
N VAL A 189 7.78 -18.62 8.95
CA VAL A 189 7.84 -20.05 8.68
C VAL A 189 7.64 -20.67 10.04
N PRO A 190 6.49 -21.37 10.28
CA PRO A 190 6.20 -21.90 11.60
C PRO A 190 7.41 -22.73 11.99
N SER A 191 7.96 -22.44 13.17
CA SER A 191 9.13 -23.17 13.62
C SER A 191 8.80 -24.65 13.60
N MET A 192 9.81 -25.53 13.42
CA MET A 192 9.58 -26.98 13.50
C MET A 192 8.89 -27.38 14.80
N ARG A 193 8.96 -26.55 15.85
CA ARG A 193 8.20 -26.71 17.10
C ARG A 193 6.71 -26.42 16.91
N ASP A 194 6.34 -25.39 16.16
CA ASP A 194 4.94 -25.01 15.94
C ASP A 194 4.25 -26.03 15.04
N VAL A 195 4.96 -26.56 14.05
CA VAL A 195 4.49 -27.68 13.21
C VAL A 195 4.32 -28.97 14.08
N ALA A 196 5.23 -29.24 15.01
CA ALA A 196 5.15 -30.39 15.87
C ALA A 196 3.98 -30.30 16.89
N ILE A 197 3.64 -29.09 17.34
CA ILE A 197 2.48 -28.84 18.23
C ILE A 197 1.19 -29.03 17.44
N ALA A 198 1.07 -28.46 16.24
CA ALA A 198 -0.12 -28.60 15.40
C ALA A 198 -0.37 -30.06 14.99
N CYS A 199 0.70 -30.85 14.73
CA CYS A 199 0.57 -32.28 14.47
C CYS A 199 0.14 -33.08 15.70
N LYS A 200 0.46 -32.66 16.92
CA LYS A 200 0.03 -33.33 18.16
C LYS A 200 -1.44 -33.07 18.51
N GLU A 201 -1.94 -31.90 18.17
CA GLU A 201 -3.34 -31.52 18.45
C GLU A 201 -4.35 -32.15 17.47
N HIS A 202 -3.89 -32.71 16.35
CA HIS A 202 -4.75 -33.32 15.32
C HIS A 202 -4.66 -34.87 15.25
N ILE A 203 -4.08 -35.53 16.25
CA ILE A 203 -4.17 -36.99 16.36
C ILE A 203 -5.42 -37.32 17.22
N PRO A 204 -6.49 -37.82 16.62
CA PRO A 204 -7.62 -38.29 17.42
C PRO A 204 -7.18 -39.52 18.23
N VAL A 205 -7.20 -39.39 19.56
CA VAL A 205 -7.02 -40.53 20.48
C VAL A 205 -8.28 -41.39 20.40
N THR A 206 -8.34 -42.27 19.41
CA THR A 206 -9.32 -43.35 19.35
C THR A 206 -8.66 -44.61 18.83
N ALA A 207 -8.16 -45.42 19.74
CA ALA A 207 -8.17 -46.89 19.64
C ALA A 207 -7.71 -47.49 20.94
N ASN A 208 -8.56 -47.45 21.97
CA ASN A 208 -8.59 -48.51 22.97
C ASN A 208 -9.29 -49.70 22.34
N VAL A 209 -8.56 -50.57 21.66
CA VAL A 209 -9.01 -51.92 21.35
C VAL A 209 -8.70 -52.78 22.54
N SER A 210 -9.71 -53.00 23.37
CA SER A 210 -9.77 -54.02 24.41
C SER A 210 -9.64 -55.40 23.75
N MET A 211 -8.51 -56.04 23.89
CA MET A 211 -8.38 -57.50 23.64
C MET A 211 -8.99 -58.22 24.85
N ALA A 212 -10.24 -58.59 24.73
CA ALA A 212 -10.87 -59.56 25.63
C ALA A 212 -10.38 -60.95 25.25
N ALA A 213 -9.71 -61.59 26.18
CA ALA A 213 -9.34 -63.00 26.12
C ALA A 213 -10.57 -63.88 26.00
N ALA A 214 -10.71 -64.66 24.94
CA ALA A 214 -11.67 -65.77 24.87
C ALA A 214 -10.91 -67.04 25.08
N GLY A 215 -11.39 -67.74 26.07
CA GLY A 215 -10.79 -68.94 26.67
C GLY A 215 -10.83 -70.18 25.79
N ASN A 216 -10.00 -71.00 26.17
CA ASN A 216 -9.70 -72.38 25.87
C ASN A 216 -10.95 -73.26 25.98
N ALA A 217 -11.27 -74.03 24.97
CA ALA A 217 -12.07 -75.24 25.08
C ALA A 217 -11.47 -76.34 24.18
N GLY A 218 -10.90 -77.28 24.86
CA GLY A 218 -10.32 -78.44 24.22
C GLY A 218 -11.38 -79.40 23.66
N MET A 219 -10.99 -80.13 22.64
CA MET A 219 -11.57 -81.44 22.34
C MET A 219 -10.54 -82.34 21.75
N GLU A 220 -10.40 -83.51 22.37
CA GLU A 220 -9.49 -84.60 22.04
C GLU A 220 -9.88 -85.35 20.76
N PRO A 221 -8.99 -86.19 20.24
CA PRO A 221 -9.16 -86.85 18.96
C PRO A 221 -9.83 -88.23 19.15
N THR A 222 -10.73 -88.56 18.31
CA THR A 222 -11.13 -89.97 18.05
C THR A 222 -10.83 -90.28 16.57
N GLY A 223 -10.13 -91.14 16.35
CA GLY A 223 -9.65 -92.30 15.82
C GLY A 223 -10.62 -93.12 14.97
N VAL A 224 -10.02 -93.89 14.09
CA VAL A 224 -10.45 -95.12 13.38
C VAL A 224 -11.02 -94.91 11.96
N ALA A 225 -10.36 -95.41 11.10
CA ALA A 225 -10.32 -96.44 10.03
C ALA A 225 -9.67 -95.95 8.78
#